data_7e2cf902af13e08dccfcf146248d9987
#
_entry.id   7e2cf902af13e08dccfcf146248d9987
#
_cell.length_a   1.000
_cell.length_b   1.000
_cell.length_c   1.000
_cell.angle_alpha   90.00
_cell.angle_beta   90.00
_cell.angle_gamma   90.00
#
_symmetry.space_group_name_H-M   'P 1'
#
loop_
_entity.id
_entity.type
_entity.pdbx_description
1 polymer ?
#
loop_
_entity_poly.entity_id
_entity_poly.type
_entity_poly.pdbx_seq_one_letter_code
_entity_poly.pdbx_strand_id
1 'polypeptide(L)'
;MRRIISAMAAVCVCAVAVMAQEVPVRFAFLTDLHYSAGSGSVRDLSRCIKDVNTIDGLDFVLVGGDLTDFGTDEEIAAVKQMLDSLKYKYYVVAGNHDAKWSESGCNTFLKVFGYENFEFGCKGWRFIGCNCGPDMRMAPALIPQESMEWLKGLKPGEKTVFVNHYPQDTSVLNYFDVTRELKRIGTRFAIGGHWHSNVALNYDGIPGVLDRSTLTAGKQPGYNLFTIRNDSVTVSERRLFGATTVQLEPWYTRKLTEVKDTVTYDADGLPASYPWMRYDVNTDSPVKEVWKLKDDSNIVAGFARNGGKAWYSTASGYIRCISVKDGKRIWSKKFPGKIFSTPAVKGKYLVFGCTDGNIYALNARNGKTIWKYSARKSVLGSPVIFDDKVYVGASDG
;
A
#
# COMPACT_ATOMS: atom_id res chain seq x y z
N MET A 1 75.40 39.72 -31.52
CA MET A 1 74.52 38.62 -31.40
C MET A 1 73.94 38.57 -29.98
N ARG A 2 72.75 39.07 -29.78
CA ARG A 2 72.06 39.06 -28.49
C ARG A 2 70.96 37.91 -28.53
N ARG A 3 71.11 36.96 -27.68
CA ARG A 3 70.12 35.89 -27.50
C ARG A 3 69.02 36.39 -26.49
N ILE A 4 67.79 36.46 -27.01
CA ILE A 4 66.59 36.74 -26.19
C ILE A 4 66.11 35.39 -25.71
N ILE A 5 66.11 35.19 -24.36
CA ILE A 5 65.52 34.03 -23.69
C ILE A 5 64.08 34.42 -23.32
N SER A 6 63.09 33.84 -24.02
CA SER A 6 61.67 33.98 -23.63
C SER A 6 61.32 32.96 -22.56
N ALA A 7 61.02 33.42 -21.35
CA ALA A 7 60.47 32.61 -20.29
C ALA A 7 58.95 32.51 -20.48
N MET A 8 58.44 31.28 -20.79
CA MET A 8 57.04 30.97 -20.75
C MET A 8 56.62 30.65 -19.31
N ALA A 9 55.86 31.53 -18.69
CA ALA A 9 55.23 31.28 -17.41
C ALA A 9 53.96 30.41 -17.65
N ALA A 10 53.98 29.15 -17.22
CA ALA A 10 52.83 28.29 -17.20
C ALA A 10 51.95 28.68 -16.00
N VAL A 11 50.77 29.28 -16.29
CA VAL A 11 49.75 29.52 -15.26
C VAL A 11 48.95 28.25 -15.08
N CYS A 12 49.19 27.52 -14.01
CA CYS A 12 48.34 26.43 -13.58
C CYS A 12 47.04 27.01 -12.98
N VAL A 13 45.95 26.98 -13.75
CA VAL A 13 44.61 27.26 -13.25
C VAL A 13 44.10 25.99 -12.52
N CYS A 14 44.26 25.94 -11.21
CA CYS A 14 43.57 24.95 -10.39
C CYS A 14 42.06 25.25 -10.37
N ALA A 15 41.29 24.57 -11.19
CA ALA A 15 39.85 24.57 -11.10
C ALA A 15 39.46 23.84 -9.82
N VAL A 16 39.21 24.60 -8.75
CA VAL A 16 38.55 24.08 -7.56
C VAL A 16 37.10 23.83 -7.96
N ALA A 17 36.75 22.58 -8.23
CA ALA A 17 35.36 22.16 -8.34
C ALA A 17 34.69 22.37 -6.98
N VAL A 18 33.97 23.46 -6.81
CA VAL A 18 33.05 23.65 -5.69
C VAL A 18 31.98 22.59 -5.89
N MET A 19 32.12 21.46 -5.21
CA MET A 19 31.05 20.47 -5.14
C MET A 19 29.87 21.18 -4.47
N ALA A 20 28.84 21.47 -5.24
CA ALA A 20 27.61 22.03 -4.71
C ALA A 20 27.11 21.07 -3.62
N GLN A 21 27.02 21.58 -2.40
CA GLN A 21 26.58 20.78 -1.27
C GLN A 21 25.15 20.28 -1.54
N GLU A 22 24.98 18.96 -1.65
CA GLU A 22 23.68 18.35 -1.94
C GLU A 22 22.67 18.77 -0.87
N VAL A 23 21.56 19.37 -1.31
CA VAL A 23 20.48 19.80 -0.41
C VAL A 23 19.78 18.56 0.12
N PRO A 24 19.77 18.28 1.43
CA PRO A 24 19.21 17.05 1.96
C PRO A 24 17.70 16.99 1.77
N VAL A 25 17.18 15.78 1.55
CA VAL A 25 15.75 15.50 1.71
C VAL A 25 15.48 15.31 3.19
N ARG A 26 14.49 16.02 3.73
CA ARG A 26 14.11 15.93 5.15
C ARG A 26 12.61 15.72 5.27
N PHE A 27 12.18 14.70 5.99
CA PHE A 27 10.75 14.42 6.20
C PHE A 27 10.48 13.81 7.58
N ALA A 28 9.24 13.98 8.04
CA ALA A 28 8.74 13.25 9.20
C ALA A 28 7.99 11.99 8.74
N PHE A 29 8.09 10.92 9.51
CA PHE A 29 7.33 9.70 9.31
C PHE A 29 6.49 9.40 10.55
N LEU A 30 5.16 9.39 10.37
CA LEU A 30 4.18 9.05 11.37
C LEU A 30 3.52 7.74 10.97
N THR A 31 3.33 6.81 11.90
CA THR A 31 2.70 5.52 11.60
C THR A 31 1.94 5.01 12.82
N ASP A 32 1.03 4.07 12.59
CA ASP A 32 0.29 3.41 13.65
C ASP A 32 -0.40 4.44 14.56
N LEU A 33 -1.22 5.28 13.93
CA LEU A 33 -1.93 6.39 14.59
C LEU A 33 -3.07 5.88 15.46
N HIS A 34 -3.70 4.78 15.05
CA HIS A 34 -4.82 4.11 15.72
C HIS A 34 -5.86 5.10 16.26
N TYR A 35 -6.27 6.03 15.41
CA TYR A 35 -7.29 6.99 15.78
C TYR A 35 -8.57 6.24 16.18
N SER A 36 -9.08 6.58 17.35
CA SER A 36 -10.40 6.17 17.81
C SER A 36 -11.01 7.30 18.62
N ALA A 37 -12.24 7.69 18.29
CA ALA A 37 -12.90 8.84 18.90
C ALA A 37 -12.98 8.69 20.42
N GLY A 38 -12.60 9.74 21.14
CA GLY A 38 -12.61 9.75 22.61
C GLY A 38 -11.44 9.02 23.28
N SER A 39 -10.55 8.41 22.52
CA SER A 39 -9.35 7.73 23.05
C SER A 39 -8.15 8.67 23.21
N GLY A 40 -7.09 8.17 23.87
CA GLY A 40 -5.81 8.87 23.99
C GLY A 40 -5.09 9.10 22.67
N SER A 41 -5.37 8.31 21.63
CA SER A 41 -4.73 8.40 20.33
C SER A 41 -5.00 9.74 19.65
N VAL A 42 -6.20 10.32 19.82
CA VAL A 42 -6.56 11.65 19.30
C VAL A 42 -5.63 12.72 19.84
N ARG A 43 -5.39 12.69 21.16
CA ARG A 43 -4.46 13.61 21.83
C ARG A 43 -3.03 13.41 21.35
N ASP A 44 -2.59 12.16 21.26
CA ASP A 44 -1.23 11.80 20.89
C ASP A 44 -0.93 12.25 19.44
N LEU A 45 -1.83 11.95 18.50
CA LEU A 45 -1.72 12.41 17.10
C LEU A 45 -1.73 13.96 17.02
N SER A 46 -2.65 14.61 17.74
CA SER A 46 -2.70 16.09 17.77
C SER A 46 -1.38 16.70 18.23
N ARG A 47 -0.74 16.09 19.24
CA ARG A 47 0.57 16.54 19.76
C ARG A 47 1.67 16.32 18.73
N CYS A 48 1.71 15.14 18.07
CA CYS A 48 2.68 14.87 17.02
C CYS A 48 2.55 15.87 15.87
N ILE A 49 1.34 16.14 15.39
CA ILE A 49 1.08 17.11 14.31
C ILE A 49 1.54 18.52 14.73
N LYS A 50 1.21 18.97 15.94
CA LYS A 50 1.64 20.27 16.44
C LYS A 50 3.15 20.38 16.49
N ASP A 51 3.83 19.34 16.96
CA ASP A 51 5.29 19.30 17.03
C ASP A 51 5.92 19.30 15.62
N VAL A 52 5.43 18.49 14.68
CA VAL A 52 5.86 18.52 13.27
C VAL A 52 5.77 19.92 12.68
N ASN A 53 4.69 20.64 12.98
CA ASN A 53 4.46 22.00 12.49
C ASN A 53 5.44 23.04 13.09
N THR A 54 6.16 22.73 14.16
CA THR A 54 7.23 23.60 14.70
C THR A 54 8.57 23.42 14.01
N ILE A 55 8.77 22.32 13.29
CA ILE A 55 10.04 22.00 12.64
C ILE A 55 10.13 22.75 11.31
N ASP A 56 11.23 23.46 11.08
CA ASP A 56 11.46 24.11 9.81
C ASP A 56 12.31 23.25 8.87
N GLY A 57 12.08 23.44 7.55
CA GLY A 57 12.86 22.81 6.49
C GLY A 57 12.60 21.32 6.31
N LEU A 58 11.42 20.82 6.68
CA LEU A 58 10.93 19.54 6.16
C LEU A 58 10.41 19.75 4.72
N ASP A 59 10.57 18.74 3.90
CA ASP A 59 10.07 18.76 2.53
C ASP A 59 8.62 18.26 2.46
N PHE A 60 8.29 17.24 3.27
CA PHE A 60 6.97 16.60 3.32
C PHE A 60 6.82 15.76 4.61
N VAL A 61 5.66 15.13 4.76
CA VAL A 61 5.37 14.13 5.79
C VAL A 61 4.91 12.84 5.11
N LEU A 62 5.38 11.70 5.59
CA LEU A 62 4.86 10.38 5.23
C LEU A 62 4.04 9.81 6.38
N VAL A 63 2.95 9.11 6.04
CA VAL A 63 2.09 8.43 7.03
C VAL A 63 1.99 6.95 6.67
N GLY A 64 2.50 6.11 7.56
CA GLY A 64 2.81 4.71 7.32
C GLY A 64 1.69 3.70 7.58
N GLY A 65 0.43 4.13 7.62
CA GLY A 65 -0.71 3.24 7.81
C GLY A 65 -1.13 3.06 9.28
N ASP A 66 -2.13 2.20 9.49
CA ASP A 66 -2.90 2.06 10.72
C ASP A 66 -3.34 3.44 11.25
N LEU A 67 -4.04 4.15 10.35
CA LEU A 67 -4.55 5.49 10.62
C LEU A 67 -5.63 5.45 11.70
N THR A 68 -6.44 4.42 11.66
CA THR A 68 -7.63 4.20 12.48
C THR A 68 -7.48 2.93 13.30
N ASP A 69 -8.33 2.79 14.32
CA ASP A 69 -8.37 1.57 15.12
C ASP A 69 -9.30 0.50 14.51
N PHE A 70 -10.40 0.93 13.88
CA PHE A 70 -11.43 0.05 13.33
C PHE A 70 -11.72 0.23 11.83
N GLY A 71 -11.13 1.18 11.14
CA GLY A 71 -11.35 1.41 9.71
C GLY A 71 -12.77 1.89 9.38
N THR A 72 -13.44 2.57 10.31
CA THR A 72 -14.75 3.15 10.05
C THR A 72 -14.64 4.36 9.12
N ASP A 73 -15.73 4.67 8.41
CA ASP A 73 -15.76 5.80 7.50
C ASP A 73 -15.54 7.12 8.24
N GLU A 74 -16.10 7.23 9.45
CA GLU A 74 -15.98 8.39 10.33
C GLU A 74 -14.54 8.54 10.85
N GLU A 75 -13.88 7.45 11.25
CA GLU A 75 -12.47 7.49 11.71
C GLU A 75 -11.54 7.95 10.59
N ILE A 76 -11.68 7.38 9.38
CA ILE A 76 -10.87 7.78 8.21
C ILE A 76 -11.05 9.28 7.90
N ALA A 77 -12.30 9.78 7.93
CA ALA A 77 -12.59 11.19 7.69
C ALA A 77 -11.98 12.08 8.79
N ALA A 78 -12.07 11.67 10.06
CA ALA A 78 -11.53 12.42 11.19
C ALA A 78 -9.99 12.49 11.13
N VAL A 79 -9.31 11.39 10.83
CA VAL A 79 -7.85 11.38 10.65
C VAL A 79 -7.44 12.30 9.50
N LYS A 80 -8.17 12.26 8.38
CA LYS A 80 -7.91 13.18 7.25
C LYS A 80 -7.97 14.63 7.70
N GLN A 81 -9.03 15.01 8.44
CA GLN A 81 -9.17 16.37 8.97
C GLN A 81 -8.01 16.77 9.89
N MET A 82 -7.51 15.84 10.72
CA MET A 82 -6.35 16.10 11.57
C MET A 82 -5.08 16.27 10.74
N LEU A 83 -4.82 15.39 9.78
CA LEU A 83 -3.64 15.46 8.90
C LEU A 83 -3.65 16.73 8.02
N ASP A 84 -4.82 17.22 7.62
CA ASP A 84 -4.96 18.50 6.88
C ASP A 84 -4.49 19.72 7.68
N SER A 85 -4.28 19.60 8.99
CA SER A 85 -3.68 20.65 9.82
C SER A 85 -2.15 20.68 9.78
N LEU A 86 -1.50 19.73 9.10
CA LEU A 86 -0.07 19.76 8.82
C LEU A 86 0.26 20.92 7.87
N LYS A 87 1.31 21.72 8.21
CA LYS A 87 1.81 22.77 7.30
C LYS A 87 2.54 22.23 6.09
N TYR A 88 2.88 20.93 6.09
CA TYR A 88 3.60 20.26 5.04
C TYR A 88 2.66 19.39 4.21
N LYS A 89 2.97 19.24 2.91
CA LYS A 89 2.33 18.21 2.09
C LYS A 89 2.59 16.83 2.70
N TYR A 90 1.59 15.98 2.72
CA TYR A 90 1.73 14.64 3.26
C TYR A 90 1.23 13.59 2.28
N TYR A 91 1.73 12.36 2.44
CA TYR A 91 1.37 11.19 1.66
C TYR A 91 1.14 10.01 2.60
N VAL A 92 0.11 9.23 2.32
CA VAL A 92 -0.43 8.22 3.23
C VAL A 92 -0.51 6.86 2.54
N VAL A 93 -0.19 5.79 3.24
CA VAL A 93 -0.56 4.42 2.87
C VAL A 93 -1.56 3.89 3.89
N ALA A 94 -2.43 2.96 3.47
CA ALA A 94 -3.32 2.26 4.40
C ALA A 94 -2.54 1.18 5.16
N GLY A 95 -2.92 0.95 6.42
CA GLY A 95 -2.48 -0.19 7.22
C GLY A 95 -3.56 -1.26 7.33
N ASN A 96 -3.28 -2.31 8.10
CA ASN A 96 -4.24 -3.41 8.27
C ASN A 96 -5.48 -3.00 9.08
N HIS A 97 -5.37 -2.08 10.02
CA HIS A 97 -6.52 -1.57 10.76
C HIS A 97 -7.46 -0.76 9.86
N ASP A 98 -6.94 -0.08 8.85
CA ASP A 98 -7.73 0.66 7.87
C ASP A 98 -8.42 -0.26 6.86
N ALA A 99 -7.87 -1.46 6.62
CA ALA A 99 -8.28 -2.35 5.53
C ALA A 99 -9.12 -3.54 5.98
N LYS A 100 -8.72 -4.24 7.04
CA LYS A 100 -9.32 -5.53 7.44
C LYS A 100 -10.76 -5.43 7.94
N TRP A 101 -11.12 -4.33 8.62
CA TRP A 101 -12.44 -4.07 9.17
C TRP A 101 -13.16 -2.91 8.50
N SER A 102 -12.64 -2.41 7.39
CA SER A 102 -13.22 -1.26 6.70
C SER A 102 -14.71 -1.45 6.41
N GLU A 103 -15.54 -0.54 6.88
CA GLU A 103 -16.98 -0.50 6.58
C GLU A 103 -17.26 -0.38 5.08
N SER A 104 -16.38 0.29 4.36
CA SER A 104 -16.53 0.56 2.93
C SER A 104 -15.69 -0.35 2.03
N GLY A 105 -15.02 -1.38 2.59
CA GLY A 105 -14.05 -2.18 1.82
C GLY A 105 -12.91 -1.34 1.27
N CYS A 106 -12.34 -0.46 2.08
CA CYS A 106 -11.27 0.51 1.76
C CYS A 106 -11.66 1.59 0.74
N ASN A 107 -12.95 1.70 0.38
CA ASN A 107 -13.41 2.67 -0.60
C ASN A 107 -13.37 4.11 -0.04
N THR A 108 -13.62 4.29 1.26
CA THR A 108 -13.55 5.60 1.90
C THR A 108 -12.13 6.12 1.96
N PHE A 109 -11.12 5.26 2.19
CA PHE A 109 -9.72 5.66 2.07
C PHE A 109 -9.43 6.27 0.70
N LEU A 110 -9.80 5.55 -0.39
CA LEU A 110 -9.62 6.04 -1.75
C LEU A 110 -10.37 7.36 -2.01
N LYS A 111 -11.62 7.51 -1.53
CA LYS A 111 -12.39 8.74 -1.69
C LYS A 111 -11.77 9.93 -0.98
N VAL A 112 -11.26 9.71 0.23
CA VAL A 112 -10.77 10.76 1.13
C VAL A 112 -9.36 11.21 0.75
N PHE A 113 -8.46 10.28 0.40
CA PHE A 113 -7.08 10.60 0.03
C PHE A 113 -6.87 10.71 -1.49
N GLY A 114 -7.79 10.18 -2.31
CA GLY A 114 -7.75 10.25 -3.78
C GLY A 114 -6.86 9.21 -4.45
N TYR A 115 -6.19 8.33 -3.70
CA TYR A 115 -5.30 7.30 -4.22
C TYR A 115 -5.16 6.13 -3.21
N GLU A 116 -4.74 4.96 -3.69
CA GLU A 116 -4.27 3.84 -2.86
C GLU A 116 -2.75 3.62 -3.00
N ASN A 117 -2.18 4.11 -4.10
CA ASN A 117 -0.73 4.12 -4.35
C ASN A 117 -0.30 5.54 -4.68
N PHE A 118 0.92 5.92 -4.29
CA PHE A 118 1.47 7.23 -4.63
C PHE A 118 2.88 7.14 -5.19
N GLU A 119 3.23 8.12 -6.01
CA GLU A 119 4.58 8.36 -6.53
C GLU A 119 4.84 9.86 -6.56
N PHE A 120 5.99 10.28 -6.08
CA PHE A 120 6.47 11.66 -6.24
C PHE A 120 7.99 11.74 -6.17
N GLY A 121 8.54 12.80 -6.74
CA GLY A 121 9.98 13.11 -6.70
C GLY A 121 10.30 14.21 -5.69
N CYS A 122 11.45 14.10 -5.01
CA CYS A 122 12.02 15.14 -4.16
C CYS A 122 13.54 15.11 -4.23
N LYS A 123 14.16 16.20 -4.67
CA LYS A 123 15.63 16.42 -4.67
C LYS A 123 16.43 15.21 -5.18
N GLY A 124 16.03 14.65 -6.32
CA GLY A 124 16.70 13.52 -6.98
C GLY A 124 16.37 12.14 -6.39
N TRP A 125 15.45 12.05 -5.44
CA TRP A 125 14.88 10.82 -4.91
C TRP A 125 13.43 10.65 -5.34
N ARG A 126 13.04 9.43 -5.65
CA ARG A 126 11.65 9.04 -5.88
C ARG A 126 11.10 8.38 -4.62
N PHE A 127 9.89 8.75 -4.25
CA PHE A 127 9.13 8.16 -3.14
C PHE A 127 7.91 7.47 -3.70
N ILE A 128 7.73 6.21 -3.36
CA ILE A 128 6.56 5.42 -3.75
C ILE A 128 5.95 4.77 -2.51
N GLY A 129 4.64 4.66 -2.51
CA GLY A 129 3.91 3.92 -1.47
C GLY A 129 2.76 3.15 -2.05
N CYS A 130 2.46 1.98 -1.51
CA CYS A 130 1.30 1.22 -1.94
C CYS A 130 0.56 0.57 -0.77
N ASN A 131 -0.73 0.32 -1.01
CA ASN A 131 -1.57 -0.47 -0.14
C ASN A 131 -1.01 -1.90 -0.04
N CYS A 132 -0.91 -2.42 1.16
CA CYS A 132 -0.48 -3.80 1.43
C CYS A 132 -1.59 -4.67 2.04
N GLY A 133 -2.85 -4.19 2.07
CA GLY A 133 -3.95 -4.93 2.64
C GLY A 133 -3.71 -5.36 4.10
N PRO A 134 -4.31 -6.45 4.54
CA PRO A 134 -5.21 -7.34 3.80
C PRO A 134 -6.62 -6.75 3.68
N ASP A 135 -7.07 -6.51 2.47
CA ASP A 135 -8.41 -5.98 2.24
C ASP A 135 -9.47 -6.99 2.71
N MET A 136 -10.32 -6.57 3.67
CA MET A 136 -11.45 -7.34 4.19
C MET A 136 -11.12 -8.72 4.78
N ARG A 137 -9.91 -8.93 5.27
CA ARG A 137 -9.50 -10.17 5.97
C ARG A 137 -8.43 -9.89 7.02
N MET A 138 -8.28 -10.81 7.98
CA MET A 138 -7.42 -10.60 9.15
C MET A 138 -5.92 -10.64 8.84
N ALA A 139 -5.48 -11.57 8.04
CA ALA A 139 -4.08 -11.81 7.68
C ALA A 139 -3.97 -12.94 6.64
N PRO A 140 -2.81 -13.16 6.03
CA PRO A 140 -1.64 -12.27 5.96
C PRO A 140 -1.86 -11.07 5.03
N ALA A 141 -0.94 -10.11 5.08
CA ALA A 141 -0.92 -9.00 4.13
C ALA A 141 -0.72 -9.49 2.69
N LEU A 142 -1.12 -8.69 1.74
CA LEU A 142 -0.95 -8.96 0.31
C LEU A 142 -0.95 -7.63 -0.43
N ILE A 143 0.11 -7.32 -1.15
CA ILE A 143 0.05 -6.21 -2.10
C ILE A 143 -0.97 -6.57 -3.19
N PRO A 144 -2.08 -5.81 -3.33
CA PRO A 144 -3.13 -6.12 -4.30
C PRO A 144 -2.60 -6.21 -5.74
N GLN A 145 -3.28 -6.99 -6.57
CA GLN A 145 -2.87 -7.17 -7.97
C GLN A 145 -2.78 -5.84 -8.73
N GLU A 146 -3.69 -4.91 -8.46
CA GLU A 146 -3.71 -3.57 -9.04
C GLU A 146 -2.45 -2.77 -8.66
N SER A 147 -2.01 -2.86 -7.40
CA SER A 147 -0.79 -2.23 -6.94
C SER A 147 0.46 -2.90 -7.51
N MET A 148 0.42 -4.23 -7.71
CA MET A 148 1.50 -4.96 -8.41
C MET A 148 1.62 -4.53 -9.88
N GLU A 149 0.50 -4.40 -10.60
CA GLU A 149 0.52 -3.91 -11.99
C GLU A 149 1.01 -2.45 -12.08
N TRP A 150 0.63 -1.62 -11.10
CA TRP A 150 1.15 -0.26 -10.99
C TRP A 150 2.67 -0.26 -10.75
N LEU A 151 3.20 -1.07 -9.81
CA LEU A 151 4.65 -1.21 -9.56
C LEU A 151 5.40 -1.64 -10.83
N LYS A 152 4.89 -2.62 -11.58
CA LYS A 152 5.45 -3.08 -12.85
C LYS A 152 5.51 -1.98 -13.92
N GLY A 153 4.55 -1.05 -13.89
CA GLY A 153 4.50 0.10 -14.79
C GLY A 153 5.51 1.21 -14.47
N LEU A 154 6.12 1.22 -13.28
CA LEU A 154 7.08 2.24 -12.89
C LEU A 154 8.40 2.09 -13.67
N LYS A 155 9.01 3.23 -14.01
CA LYS A 155 10.30 3.29 -14.69
C LYS A 155 11.41 2.71 -13.80
N PRO A 156 12.33 1.92 -14.35
CA PRO A 156 13.46 1.37 -13.61
C PRO A 156 14.56 2.41 -13.34
N GLY A 157 15.45 2.10 -12.38
CA GLY A 157 16.76 2.75 -12.23
C GLY A 157 16.80 4.05 -11.44
N GLU A 158 15.69 4.54 -10.90
CA GLU A 158 15.70 5.76 -10.07
C GLU A 158 16.02 5.44 -8.60
N LYS A 159 16.69 6.39 -7.90
CA LYS A 159 16.91 6.30 -6.44
C LYS A 159 15.56 6.33 -5.73
N THR A 160 15.04 5.18 -5.32
CA THR A 160 13.68 5.05 -4.82
C THR A 160 13.66 4.70 -3.32
N VAL A 161 12.75 5.35 -2.59
CA VAL A 161 12.32 4.98 -1.24
C VAL A 161 10.92 4.39 -1.34
N PHE A 162 10.74 3.19 -0.81
CA PHE A 162 9.45 2.49 -0.77
C PHE A 162 8.81 2.62 0.60
N VAL A 163 7.51 2.89 0.62
CA VAL A 163 6.70 3.03 1.84
C VAL A 163 5.52 2.07 1.76
N ASN A 164 5.39 1.22 2.75
CA ASN A 164 4.18 0.45 3.01
C ASN A 164 3.99 0.29 4.52
N HIS A 165 2.91 -0.35 4.95
CA HIS A 165 2.66 -0.51 6.39
C HIS A 165 3.39 -1.73 6.96
N TYR A 166 3.24 -2.91 6.33
CA TYR A 166 3.87 -4.14 6.79
C TYR A 166 5.38 -4.20 6.49
N PRO A 167 6.18 -4.94 7.29
CA PRO A 167 7.52 -5.32 6.86
C PRO A 167 7.45 -6.09 5.54
N GLN A 168 8.40 -5.84 4.64
CA GLN A 168 8.44 -6.47 3.33
C GLN A 168 9.12 -7.86 3.43
N ASP A 169 8.50 -8.75 4.18
CA ASP A 169 8.95 -10.12 4.49
C ASP A 169 7.80 -11.14 4.37
N THR A 170 7.93 -12.29 5.00
CA THR A 170 6.92 -13.37 4.98
C THR A 170 5.56 -12.99 5.56
N SER A 171 5.41 -11.85 6.20
CA SER A 171 4.10 -11.32 6.61
C SER A 171 3.27 -10.80 5.42
N VAL A 172 3.90 -10.62 4.26
CA VAL A 172 3.25 -10.25 2.99
C VAL A 172 3.31 -11.44 2.02
N LEU A 173 2.18 -12.02 1.65
CA LEU A 173 2.10 -13.26 0.86
C LEU A 173 2.92 -13.26 -0.45
N ASN A 174 2.94 -12.13 -1.13
CA ASN A 174 3.63 -11.97 -2.40
C ASN A 174 4.90 -11.10 -2.27
N TYR A 175 5.53 -11.08 -1.09
CA TYR A 175 6.66 -10.19 -0.82
C TYR A 175 7.84 -10.40 -1.77
N PHE A 176 8.09 -11.63 -2.23
CA PHE A 176 9.17 -11.93 -3.15
C PHE A 176 8.96 -11.30 -4.53
N ASP A 177 7.72 -11.32 -5.08
CA ASP A 177 7.38 -10.63 -6.32
C ASP A 177 7.53 -9.11 -6.16
N VAL A 178 7.04 -8.59 -5.03
CA VAL A 178 7.17 -7.16 -4.69
C VAL A 178 8.64 -6.77 -4.58
N THR A 179 9.45 -7.51 -3.83
CA THR A 179 10.88 -7.23 -3.63
C THR A 179 11.65 -7.25 -4.94
N ARG A 180 11.33 -8.20 -5.84
CA ARG A 180 11.89 -8.24 -7.19
C ARG A 180 11.58 -6.98 -7.98
N GLU A 181 10.32 -6.53 -7.98
CA GLU A 181 9.93 -5.29 -8.64
C GLU A 181 10.57 -4.06 -7.99
N LEU A 182 10.66 -4.01 -6.66
CA LEU A 182 11.35 -2.94 -5.94
C LEU A 182 12.82 -2.83 -6.34
N LYS A 183 13.53 -3.95 -6.49
CA LYS A 183 14.91 -3.96 -6.99
C LYS A 183 14.99 -3.45 -8.43
N ARG A 184 14.08 -3.92 -9.31
CA ARG A 184 14.00 -3.49 -10.72
C ARG A 184 13.85 -1.98 -10.86
N ILE A 185 13.02 -1.36 -10.02
CA ILE A 185 12.76 0.09 -10.09
C ILE A 185 13.80 0.95 -9.36
N GLY A 186 14.81 0.34 -8.76
CA GLY A 186 15.93 1.03 -8.10
C GLY A 186 15.68 1.41 -6.65
N THR A 187 14.84 0.65 -5.93
CA THR A 187 14.60 0.88 -4.49
C THR A 187 15.88 0.68 -3.70
N ARG A 188 16.25 1.67 -2.90
CA ARG A 188 17.45 1.67 -2.06
C ARG A 188 17.14 1.67 -0.57
N PHE A 189 15.87 1.94 -0.21
CA PHE A 189 15.43 2.00 1.17
C PHE A 189 13.93 1.71 1.28
N ALA A 190 13.50 1.01 2.33
CA ALA A 190 12.11 0.74 2.63
C ALA A 190 11.74 1.23 4.03
N ILE A 191 10.53 1.78 4.19
CA ILE A 191 10.03 2.32 5.46
C ILE A 191 8.65 1.73 5.72
N GLY A 192 8.43 1.26 6.95
CA GLY A 192 7.14 0.71 7.37
C GLY A 192 6.80 1.01 8.83
N GLY A 193 5.66 0.50 9.28
CA GLY A 193 5.15 0.59 10.64
C GLY A 193 4.85 -0.80 11.23
N HIS A 194 3.61 -1.01 11.70
CA HIS A 194 3.02 -2.28 12.11
C HIS A 194 3.53 -2.86 13.44
N TRP A 195 4.82 -2.80 13.74
CA TRP A 195 5.37 -3.35 14.98
C TRP A 195 5.46 -2.34 16.12
N HIS A 196 5.04 -1.10 15.91
CA HIS A 196 5.08 -0.02 16.89
C HIS A 196 6.45 0.19 17.53
N SER A 197 7.52 -0.16 16.84
CA SER A 197 8.88 -0.15 17.37
C SER A 197 9.89 0.23 16.29
N ASN A 198 10.93 0.95 16.70
CA ASN A 198 12.05 1.26 15.82
C ASN A 198 12.92 0.02 15.63
N VAL A 199 12.94 -0.54 14.44
CA VAL A 199 13.68 -1.75 14.08
C VAL A 199 14.35 -1.58 12.73
N ALA A 200 15.63 -1.92 12.63
CA ALA A 200 16.35 -1.98 11.36
C ALA A 200 16.22 -3.37 10.74
N LEU A 201 15.86 -3.43 9.48
CA LEU A 201 15.60 -4.67 8.73
C LEU A 201 16.38 -4.68 7.40
N ASN A 202 16.37 -5.85 6.77
CA ASN A 202 16.90 -6.05 5.43
C ASN A 202 15.94 -6.97 4.66
N TYR A 203 15.46 -6.48 3.53
CA TYR A 203 14.51 -7.17 2.67
C TYR A 203 15.22 -7.66 1.40
N ASP A 204 15.89 -8.81 1.50
CA ASP A 204 16.68 -9.40 0.41
C ASP A 204 17.70 -8.43 -0.20
N GLY A 205 18.41 -7.69 0.64
CA GLY A 205 19.40 -6.69 0.23
C GLY A 205 18.90 -5.25 0.24
N ILE A 206 17.60 -4.97 0.22
CA ILE A 206 17.05 -3.63 0.42
C ILE A 206 17.08 -3.31 1.91
N PRO A 207 17.88 -2.35 2.38
CA PRO A 207 17.85 -1.93 3.76
C PRO A 207 16.51 -1.25 4.06
N GLY A 208 16.00 -1.45 5.27
CA GLY A 208 14.73 -0.83 5.67
C GLY A 208 14.63 -0.64 7.17
N VAL A 209 13.59 0.08 7.56
CA VAL A 209 13.22 0.28 8.95
C VAL A 209 11.73 0.11 9.14
N LEU A 210 11.35 -0.38 10.31
CA LEU A 210 10.02 -0.17 10.86
C LEU A 210 10.11 0.89 11.93
N ASP A 211 9.09 1.72 12.02
CA ASP A 211 9.06 2.85 12.91
C ASP A 211 8.08 2.64 14.06
N ARG A 212 8.36 3.35 15.12
CA ARG A 212 7.49 3.41 16.28
C ARG A 212 6.14 4.03 15.95
N SER A 213 5.09 3.61 16.67
CA SER A 213 3.77 4.26 16.67
C SER A 213 3.83 5.68 17.24
N THR A 214 2.86 6.52 16.83
CA THR A 214 2.63 7.84 17.43
C THR A 214 2.07 7.76 18.85
N LEU A 215 1.59 6.59 19.27
CA LEU A 215 0.88 6.41 20.54
C LEU A 215 1.79 6.46 21.76
N THR A 216 1.22 6.86 22.89
CA THR A 216 1.82 6.76 24.20
C THR A 216 2.14 5.30 24.57
N ALA A 217 1.18 4.39 24.49
CA ALA A 217 1.28 2.92 24.67
C ALA A 217 2.36 2.47 25.69
N GLY A 218 2.32 2.99 26.91
CA GLY A 218 3.34 2.72 27.94
C GLY A 218 4.69 3.41 27.75
N LYS A 219 4.83 4.24 26.72
CA LYS A 219 6.00 5.06 26.37
C LYS A 219 5.56 6.54 26.24
N GLN A 220 6.34 7.35 25.59
CA GLN A 220 5.94 8.70 25.20
C GLN A 220 5.44 8.70 23.77
N PRO A 221 4.41 9.50 23.40
CA PRO A 221 4.05 9.69 22.01
C PRO A 221 5.23 10.24 21.23
N GLY A 222 5.30 9.96 19.94
CA GLY A 222 6.41 10.44 19.11
C GLY A 222 6.39 9.88 17.70
N TYR A 223 7.43 10.16 16.95
CA TYR A 223 7.60 9.79 15.56
C TYR A 223 9.07 9.87 15.16
N ASN A 224 9.42 9.53 13.91
CA ASN A 224 10.79 9.63 13.43
C ASN A 224 10.98 10.76 12.41
N LEU A 225 12.16 11.35 12.42
CA LEU A 225 12.65 12.29 11.41
C LEU A 225 13.71 11.60 10.56
N PHE A 226 13.56 11.74 9.26
CA PHE A 226 14.45 11.21 8.25
C PHE A 226 15.22 12.33 7.57
N THR A 227 16.50 12.11 7.35
CA THR A 227 17.34 12.97 6.52
C THR A 227 18.12 12.10 5.54
N ILE A 228 17.96 12.36 4.24
CA ILE A 228 18.78 11.73 3.20
C ILE A 228 19.76 12.79 2.68
N ARG A 229 21.05 12.52 2.80
CA ARG A 229 22.12 13.40 2.33
C ARG A 229 23.27 12.56 1.79
N ASN A 230 23.81 12.91 0.63
CA ASN A 230 24.93 12.21 -0.01
C ASN A 230 24.71 10.68 -0.05
N ASP A 231 23.53 10.26 -0.49
CA ASP A 231 23.11 8.86 -0.53
C ASP A 231 23.20 8.15 0.84
N SER A 232 23.09 8.86 1.95
CA SER A 232 23.00 8.28 3.28
C SER A 232 21.71 8.72 3.96
N VAL A 233 21.00 7.76 4.55
CA VAL A 233 19.83 8.04 5.39
C VAL A 233 20.24 8.06 6.86
N THR A 234 19.67 9.02 7.58
CA THR A 234 19.77 9.12 9.04
C THR A 234 18.36 9.21 9.61
N VAL A 235 18.07 8.42 10.64
CA VAL A 235 16.77 8.36 11.31
C VAL A 235 16.94 8.70 12.78
N SER A 236 16.21 9.73 13.23
CA SER A 236 16.21 10.21 14.62
C SER A 236 14.80 10.19 15.18
N GLU A 237 14.65 9.72 16.41
CA GLU A 237 13.36 9.68 17.09
C GLU A 237 13.06 11.03 17.75
N ARG A 238 11.80 11.48 17.65
CA ARG A 238 11.25 12.59 18.47
C ARG A 238 10.29 12.02 19.48
N ARG A 239 10.48 12.38 20.76
CA ARG A 239 9.61 12.00 21.89
C ARG A 239 8.99 13.24 22.53
N LEU A 240 7.70 13.14 22.83
CA LEU A 240 6.91 14.26 23.36
C LEU A 240 6.62 14.06 24.86
N PHE A 241 7.37 14.77 25.73
CA PHE A 241 7.24 14.73 27.18
C PHE A 241 6.40 15.93 27.67
N GLY A 242 5.13 15.72 27.95
CA GLY A 242 4.24 16.84 28.34
C GLY A 242 4.25 17.96 27.29
N ALA A 243 4.73 19.14 27.67
CA ALA A 243 4.90 20.31 26.79
C ALA A 243 6.26 20.34 26.07
N THR A 244 7.18 19.42 26.40
CA THR A 244 8.56 19.42 25.88
C THR A 244 8.70 18.33 24.84
N THR A 245 9.38 18.62 23.74
CA THR A 245 9.79 17.62 22.75
C THR A 245 11.30 17.47 22.76
N VAL A 246 11.76 16.22 22.72
CA VAL A 246 13.18 15.87 22.65
C VAL A 246 13.44 15.10 21.38
N GLN A 247 14.38 15.58 20.58
CA GLN A 247 14.94 14.80 19.47
C GLN A 247 16.13 14.03 20.01
N LEU A 248 16.09 12.71 19.84
CA LEU A 248 17.17 11.82 20.25
C LEU A 248 18.25 11.78 19.17
N GLU A 249 19.45 11.33 19.58
CA GLU A 249 20.51 11.00 18.62
C GLU A 249 20.00 9.98 17.59
N PRO A 250 20.58 9.96 16.39
CA PRO A 250 20.19 9.00 15.37
C PRO A 250 20.32 7.55 15.85
N TRP A 251 19.23 6.80 15.76
CA TRP A 251 19.23 5.37 16.07
C TRP A 251 19.58 4.50 14.85
N TYR A 252 19.48 5.08 13.65
CA TYR A 252 19.83 4.40 12.40
C TYR A 252 20.55 5.36 11.45
N THR A 253 21.65 4.91 10.88
CA THR A 253 22.37 5.62 9.81
C THR A 253 22.92 4.60 8.84
N ARG A 254 22.65 4.80 7.53
CA ARG A 254 23.11 3.88 6.50
C ARG A 254 23.32 4.57 5.17
N LYS A 255 24.39 4.17 4.46
CA LYS A 255 24.61 4.53 3.08
C LYS A 255 23.70 3.71 2.18
N LEU A 256 22.97 4.38 1.28
CA LEU A 256 22.00 3.82 0.38
C LEU A 256 22.65 3.58 -0.98
N THR A 257 23.01 2.34 -1.25
CA THR A 257 23.62 1.92 -2.51
C THR A 257 22.59 1.21 -3.40
N GLU A 258 22.93 1.06 -4.68
CA GLU A 258 22.13 0.24 -5.59
C GLU A 258 22.05 -1.20 -5.06
N VAL A 259 20.85 -1.75 -5.08
CA VAL A 259 20.57 -3.12 -4.64
C VAL A 259 20.43 -4.00 -5.88
N LYS A 260 21.29 -5.02 -5.98
CA LYS A 260 21.22 -6.03 -7.04
C LYS A 260 20.39 -7.20 -6.60
N ASP A 261 19.59 -7.74 -7.51
CA ASP A 261 18.87 -8.98 -7.24
C ASP A 261 19.86 -10.17 -7.25
N THR A 262 20.00 -10.80 -6.09
CA THR A 262 20.87 -11.97 -5.89
C THR A 262 20.06 -13.22 -5.57
N VAL A 263 18.72 -13.13 -5.60
CA VAL A 263 17.82 -14.25 -5.30
C VAL A 263 17.84 -15.23 -6.48
N THR A 264 18.00 -16.52 -6.18
CA THR A 264 17.86 -17.58 -7.17
C THR A 264 16.40 -17.99 -7.28
N TYR A 265 15.87 -17.96 -8.49
CA TYR A 265 14.49 -18.36 -8.81
C TYR A 265 14.50 -19.73 -9.48
N ASP A 266 13.45 -20.53 -9.23
CA ASP A 266 13.23 -21.80 -9.92
C ASP A 266 12.55 -21.61 -11.29
N ALA A 267 12.22 -22.74 -11.95
CA ALA A 267 11.57 -22.72 -13.27
C ALA A 267 10.18 -22.04 -13.26
N ASP A 268 9.50 -22.03 -12.11
CA ASP A 268 8.19 -21.38 -11.92
C ASP A 268 8.33 -19.91 -11.52
N GLY A 269 9.56 -19.39 -11.40
CA GLY A 269 9.85 -18.03 -11.00
C GLY A 269 9.68 -17.78 -9.50
N LEU A 270 9.72 -18.85 -8.68
CA LEU A 270 9.65 -18.76 -7.22
C LEU A 270 11.06 -18.81 -6.62
N PRO A 271 11.33 -18.08 -5.53
CA PRO A 271 12.58 -18.23 -4.80
C PRO A 271 12.73 -19.64 -4.26
N ALA A 272 13.89 -20.27 -4.48
CA ALA A 272 14.17 -21.63 -4.01
C ALA A 272 14.05 -21.78 -2.48
N SER A 273 14.23 -20.68 -1.74
CA SER A 273 14.09 -20.60 -0.28
C SER A 273 12.65 -20.62 0.25
N TYR A 274 11.65 -20.60 -0.64
CA TYR A 274 10.22 -20.54 -0.26
C TYR A 274 9.42 -21.77 -0.68
N PRO A 275 9.70 -22.95 -0.14
CA PRO A 275 9.01 -24.20 -0.54
C PRO A 275 7.51 -24.17 -0.21
N TRP A 276 7.09 -23.40 0.79
CA TRP A 276 5.68 -23.25 1.15
C TRP A 276 4.85 -22.48 0.11
N MET A 277 5.48 -21.77 -0.83
CA MET A 277 4.83 -21.15 -1.98
C MET A 277 4.58 -22.13 -3.13
N ARG A 278 5.08 -23.35 -3.02
CA ARG A 278 4.88 -24.40 -4.02
C ARG A 278 3.58 -25.15 -3.74
N TYR A 279 2.82 -25.38 -4.80
CA TYR A 279 1.53 -26.06 -4.76
C TYR A 279 1.59 -27.52 -5.23
N ASP A 280 2.78 -28.08 -5.31
CA ASP A 280 3.07 -29.49 -5.64
C ASP A 280 2.55 -30.50 -4.60
N VAL A 281 2.19 -30.02 -3.40
CA VAL A 281 1.50 -30.80 -2.37
C VAL A 281 0.18 -31.43 -2.83
N ASN A 282 -0.37 -30.96 -3.95
CA ASN A 282 -1.63 -31.44 -4.53
C ASN A 282 -1.44 -32.48 -5.63
N THR A 283 -0.22 -33.00 -5.85
CA THR A 283 0.06 -33.99 -6.91
C THR A 283 -0.79 -35.25 -6.81
N ASP A 284 -1.11 -35.68 -5.58
CA ASP A 284 -1.90 -36.89 -5.32
C ASP A 284 -3.41 -36.59 -5.16
N SER A 285 -3.86 -35.38 -5.51
CA SER A 285 -5.27 -35.01 -5.41
C SER A 285 -6.15 -35.85 -6.37
N PRO A 286 -7.28 -36.39 -5.91
CA PRO A 286 -8.26 -37.03 -6.78
C PRO A 286 -8.94 -36.05 -7.75
N VAL A 287 -8.80 -34.74 -7.48
CA VAL A 287 -9.32 -33.67 -8.33
C VAL A 287 -8.29 -33.31 -9.39
N LYS A 288 -8.69 -33.38 -10.66
CA LYS A 288 -7.81 -33.00 -11.79
C LYS A 288 -8.15 -31.58 -12.25
N GLU A 289 -7.11 -30.78 -12.49
CA GLU A 289 -7.27 -29.48 -13.14
C GLU A 289 -7.74 -29.68 -14.59
N VAL A 290 -8.84 -29.02 -14.96
CA VAL A 290 -9.39 -29.04 -16.32
C VAL A 290 -8.89 -27.81 -17.10
N TRP A 291 -8.84 -26.67 -16.45
CA TRP A 291 -8.30 -25.41 -16.96
C TRP A 291 -7.98 -24.46 -15.80
N LYS A 292 -7.10 -23.52 -16.06
CA LYS A 292 -6.68 -22.48 -15.12
C LYS A 292 -6.85 -21.10 -15.76
N LEU A 293 -7.44 -20.17 -15.03
CA LEU A 293 -7.59 -18.76 -15.42
C LEU A 293 -6.84 -17.88 -14.43
N LYS A 294 -5.90 -17.07 -14.93
CA LYS A 294 -5.30 -15.97 -14.17
C LYS A 294 -6.09 -14.70 -14.46
N ASP A 295 -6.58 -14.06 -13.41
CA ASP A 295 -7.26 -12.77 -13.51
C ASP A 295 -6.26 -11.62 -13.28
N ASP A 296 -6.57 -10.43 -13.80
CA ASP A 296 -5.79 -9.20 -13.60
C ASP A 296 -6.20 -8.44 -12.31
N SER A 297 -7.09 -9.02 -11.51
CA SER A 297 -7.56 -8.51 -10.22
C SER A 297 -7.75 -9.63 -9.22
N ASN A 298 -7.67 -9.31 -7.93
CA ASN A 298 -7.91 -10.29 -6.87
C ASN A 298 -9.37 -10.77 -6.89
N ILE A 299 -9.54 -12.10 -6.89
CA ILE A 299 -10.84 -12.75 -6.70
C ILE A 299 -11.00 -12.99 -5.20
N VAL A 300 -11.88 -12.22 -4.55
CA VAL A 300 -12.02 -12.19 -3.09
C VAL A 300 -13.32 -12.80 -2.58
N ALA A 301 -14.17 -13.27 -3.48
CA ALA A 301 -15.47 -13.87 -3.18
C ALA A 301 -15.69 -15.16 -3.95
N GLY A 302 -16.77 -15.86 -3.66
CA GLY A 302 -17.13 -17.10 -4.34
C GLY A 302 -17.66 -16.89 -5.76
N PHE A 303 -18.01 -18.00 -6.39
CA PHE A 303 -18.59 -18.05 -7.74
C PHE A 303 -20.08 -18.36 -7.68
N ALA A 304 -20.86 -17.67 -8.52
CA ALA A 304 -22.22 -18.13 -8.89
C ALA A 304 -22.12 -19.02 -10.13
N ARG A 305 -22.95 -20.06 -10.23
CA ARG A 305 -22.99 -20.96 -11.39
C ARG A 305 -24.42 -21.25 -11.81
N ASN A 306 -24.67 -21.24 -13.11
CA ASN A 306 -25.91 -21.73 -13.71
C ASN A 306 -25.62 -22.29 -15.11
N GLY A 307 -25.91 -23.58 -15.28
CA GLY A 307 -25.60 -24.31 -16.52
C GLY A 307 -24.10 -24.28 -16.85
N GLY A 308 -23.78 -23.93 -18.10
CA GLY A 308 -22.40 -23.82 -18.60
C GLY A 308 -21.68 -22.52 -18.32
N LYS A 309 -22.19 -21.65 -17.44
CA LYS A 309 -21.63 -20.36 -17.12
C LYS A 309 -21.35 -20.23 -15.63
N ALA A 310 -20.29 -19.48 -15.30
CA ALA A 310 -20.01 -19.03 -13.95
C ALA A 310 -19.76 -17.52 -13.92
N TRP A 311 -20.08 -16.89 -12.78
CA TRP A 311 -19.87 -15.47 -12.54
C TRP A 311 -19.11 -15.29 -11.25
N TYR A 312 -18.21 -14.33 -11.25
CA TYR A 312 -17.45 -13.94 -10.07
C TYR A 312 -17.21 -12.43 -10.04
N SER A 313 -16.94 -11.95 -8.86
CA SER A 313 -16.58 -10.56 -8.57
C SER A 313 -15.09 -10.41 -8.33
N THR A 314 -14.57 -9.19 -8.51
CA THR A 314 -13.17 -8.87 -8.24
C THR A 314 -13.04 -7.67 -7.33
N ALA A 315 -11.91 -7.59 -6.59
CA ALA A 315 -11.58 -6.47 -5.73
C ALA A 315 -11.43 -5.14 -6.50
N SER A 316 -11.11 -5.18 -7.80
CA SER A 316 -11.11 -3.97 -8.63
C SER A 316 -12.50 -3.57 -9.16
N GLY A 317 -13.56 -4.22 -8.71
CA GLY A 317 -14.94 -3.83 -9.04
C GLY A 317 -15.47 -4.36 -10.38
N TYR A 318 -14.98 -5.50 -10.85
CA TYR A 318 -15.57 -6.17 -12.01
C TYR A 318 -16.50 -7.30 -11.59
N ILE A 319 -17.56 -7.47 -12.35
CA ILE A 319 -18.30 -8.74 -12.48
C ILE A 319 -17.89 -9.36 -13.80
N ARG A 320 -17.50 -10.61 -13.77
CA ARG A 320 -17.05 -11.37 -14.94
C ARG A 320 -17.88 -12.64 -15.11
N CYS A 321 -18.21 -12.96 -16.36
CA CYS A 321 -18.87 -14.19 -16.77
C CYS A 321 -17.90 -15.02 -17.59
N ILE A 322 -17.75 -16.30 -17.23
CA ILE A 322 -16.88 -17.24 -17.93
C ILE A 322 -17.65 -18.50 -18.33
N SER A 323 -17.14 -19.18 -19.33
CA SER A 323 -17.55 -20.53 -19.71
C SER A 323 -16.96 -21.54 -18.72
N VAL A 324 -17.79 -22.39 -18.13
CA VAL A 324 -17.34 -23.47 -17.23
C VAL A 324 -16.53 -24.53 -17.98
N LYS A 325 -16.74 -24.68 -19.30
CA LYS A 325 -16.09 -25.69 -20.12
C LYS A 325 -14.58 -25.43 -20.27
N ASP A 326 -14.18 -24.17 -20.47
CA ASP A 326 -12.83 -23.81 -20.90
C ASP A 326 -12.30 -22.52 -20.24
N GLY A 327 -12.98 -21.97 -19.24
CA GLY A 327 -12.59 -20.74 -18.54
C GLY A 327 -12.62 -19.46 -19.36
N LYS A 328 -13.04 -19.50 -20.63
CA LYS A 328 -13.05 -18.32 -21.51
C LYS A 328 -14.02 -17.27 -21.00
N ARG A 329 -13.57 -16.01 -21.00
CA ARG A 329 -14.38 -14.85 -20.63
C ARG A 329 -15.46 -14.61 -21.68
N ILE A 330 -16.75 -14.62 -21.25
CA ILE A 330 -17.90 -14.35 -22.09
C ILE A 330 -18.21 -12.86 -22.09
N TRP A 331 -18.22 -12.23 -20.92
CA TRP A 331 -18.35 -10.79 -20.75
C TRP A 331 -17.73 -10.32 -19.44
N SER A 332 -17.45 -9.02 -19.36
CA SER A 332 -16.93 -8.35 -18.17
C SER A 332 -17.56 -6.96 -18.05
N LYS A 333 -17.88 -6.52 -16.84
CA LYS A 333 -18.43 -5.18 -16.58
C LYS A 333 -17.83 -4.59 -15.32
N LYS A 334 -17.36 -3.34 -15.42
CA LYS A 334 -16.81 -2.53 -14.32
C LYS A 334 -17.92 -1.79 -13.60
N PHE A 335 -17.75 -1.66 -12.27
CA PHE A 335 -18.59 -0.88 -11.37
C PHE A 335 -17.75 0.16 -10.61
N PRO A 336 -18.38 1.21 -10.03
CA PRO A 336 -17.66 2.30 -9.39
C PRO A 336 -16.89 1.91 -8.11
N GLY A 337 -17.34 0.86 -7.41
CA GLY A 337 -16.73 0.39 -6.15
C GLY A 337 -16.11 -0.99 -6.29
N LYS A 338 -15.35 -1.40 -5.27
CA LYS A 338 -14.86 -2.78 -5.08
C LYS A 338 -16.06 -3.72 -4.88
N ILE A 339 -15.93 -4.99 -5.23
CA ILE A 339 -17.02 -5.97 -5.07
C ILE A 339 -16.49 -7.17 -4.28
N PHE A 340 -16.86 -7.23 -2.98
CA PHE A 340 -16.50 -8.31 -2.07
C PHE A 340 -17.61 -9.34 -1.90
N SER A 341 -18.80 -9.08 -2.45
CA SER A 341 -19.92 -10.01 -2.40
C SER A 341 -19.80 -11.12 -3.44
N THR A 342 -20.11 -12.35 -3.05
CA THR A 342 -20.35 -13.45 -3.99
C THR A 342 -21.65 -13.16 -4.74
N PRO A 343 -21.68 -13.15 -6.08
CA PRO A 343 -22.91 -12.96 -6.82
C PRO A 343 -23.92 -14.10 -6.59
N ALA A 344 -25.20 -13.79 -6.62
CA ALA A 344 -26.28 -14.80 -6.67
C ALA A 344 -26.92 -14.81 -8.04
N VAL A 345 -27.25 -16.01 -8.58
CA VAL A 345 -27.90 -16.16 -9.88
C VAL A 345 -29.19 -16.99 -9.80
N LYS A 346 -30.27 -16.46 -10.35
CA LYS A 346 -31.55 -17.20 -10.57
C LYS A 346 -32.16 -16.79 -11.89
N GLY A 347 -32.34 -17.73 -12.80
CA GLY A 347 -32.88 -17.46 -14.15
C GLY A 347 -32.04 -16.42 -14.90
N LYS A 348 -32.66 -15.32 -15.29
CA LYS A 348 -31.98 -14.19 -15.96
C LYS A 348 -31.30 -13.20 -15.03
N TYR A 349 -31.49 -13.29 -13.72
CA TYR A 349 -30.99 -12.33 -12.74
C TYR A 349 -29.66 -12.78 -12.16
N LEU A 350 -28.70 -11.88 -12.16
CA LEU A 350 -27.42 -11.96 -11.45
C LEU A 350 -27.37 -10.78 -10.48
N VAL A 351 -27.35 -11.04 -9.17
CA VAL A 351 -27.44 -10.01 -8.14
C VAL A 351 -26.18 -9.99 -7.31
N PHE A 352 -25.68 -8.82 -6.95
CA PHE A 352 -24.51 -8.62 -6.07
C PHE A 352 -24.55 -7.26 -5.37
N GLY A 353 -23.83 -7.15 -4.27
CA GLY A 353 -23.57 -5.90 -3.56
C GLY A 353 -22.26 -5.26 -3.99
N CYS A 354 -22.17 -3.93 -3.92
CA CYS A 354 -20.99 -3.16 -4.28
C CYS A 354 -20.65 -2.14 -3.18
N THR A 355 -19.38 -1.84 -3.00
CA THR A 355 -18.92 -0.85 -2.00
C THR A 355 -19.32 0.58 -2.34
N ASP A 356 -19.84 0.83 -3.53
CA ASP A 356 -20.45 2.13 -3.91
C ASP A 356 -21.82 2.38 -3.26
N GLY A 357 -22.29 1.47 -2.39
CA GLY A 357 -23.57 1.56 -1.70
C GLY A 357 -24.75 1.04 -2.50
N ASN A 358 -24.53 0.28 -3.55
CA ASN A 358 -25.61 -0.22 -4.39
C ASN A 358 -25.67 -1.76 -4.43
N ILE A 359 -26.89 -2.25 -4.53
CA ILE A 359 -27.21 -3.62 -4.93
C ILE A 359 -27.58 -3.58 -6.42
N TYR A 360 -26.93 -4.37 -7.22
CA TYR A 360 -27.17 -4.45 -8.65
C TYR A 360 -27.80 -5.77 -9.05
N ALA A 361 -28.77 -5.72 -9.96
CA ALA A 361 -29.22 -6.89 -10.70
C ALA A 361 -28.90 -6.71 -12.17
N LEU A 362 -28.17 -7.67 -12.72
CA LEU A 362 -27.80 -7.72 -14.13
C LEU A 362 -28.54 -8.84 -14.84
N ASN A 363 -28.67 -8.71 -16.15
CA ASN A 363 -28.99 -9.84 -16.98
C ASN A 363 -27.79 -10.79 -17.05
N ALA A 364 -27.91 -11.99 -16.49
CA ALA A 364 -26.85 -12.97 -16.40
C ALA A 364 -26.25 -13.37 -17.76
N ARG A 365 -27.03 -13.26 -18.88
CA ARG A 365 -26.55 -13.64 -20.22
C ARG A 365 -25.53 -12.61 -20.77
N ASN A 366 -25.79 -11.31 -20.57
CA ASN A 366 -25.09 -10.23 -21.30
C ASN A 366 -24.57 -9.08 -20.41
N GLY A 367 -24.75 -9.13 -19.07
CA GLY A 367 -24.27 -8.12 -18.13
C GLY A 367 -25.03 -6.78 -18.17
N LYS A 368 -26.11 -6.63 -18.92
CA LYS A 368 -26.92 -5.40 -18.90
C LYS A 368 -27.61 -5.23 -17.54
N THR A 369 -27.56 -4.04 -16.96
CA THR A 369 -28.25 -3.73 -15.70
C THR A 369 -29.77 -3.82 -15.93
N ILE A 370 -30.44 -4.59 -15.07
CA ILE A 370 -31.92 -4.70 -15.04
C ILE A 370 -32.46 -3.68 -14.03
N TRP A 371 -31.91 -3.67 -12.81
CA TRP A 371 -32.25 -2.70 -11.78
C TRP A 371 -31.05 -2.45 -10.83
N LYS A 372 -31.14 -1.38 -10.08
CA LYS A 372 -30.23 -0.97 -9.04
C LYS A 372 -31.04 -0.49 -7.84
N TYR A 373 -30.64 -0.88 -6.64
CA TYR A 373 -31.17 -0.39 -5.37
C TYR A 373 -30.03 0.26 -4.57
N SER A 374 -30.25 1.46 -4.03
CA SER A 374 -29.24 2.18 -3.26
C SER A 374 -29.46 1.98 -1.77
N ALA A 375 -28.48 1.45 -1.07
CA ALA A 375 -28.34 1.43 0.37
C ALA A 375 -27.69 2.74 0.84
N ARG A 376 -27.69 2.99 2.16
CA ARG A 376 -27.05 4.19 2.74
C ARG A 376 -25.55 4.09 2.83
N LYS A 377 -25.04 2.87 3.06
CA LYS A 377 -23.60 2.54 3.17
C LYS A 377 -23.22 1.42 2.20
N SER A 378 -21.97 1.02 2.22
CA SER A 378 -21.43 -0.04 1.35
C SER A 378 -22.15 -1.37 1.52
N VAL A 379 -22.34 -2.10 0.43
CA VAL A 379 -22.96 -3.43 0.42
C VAL A 379 -21.87 -4.47 0.25
N LEU A 380 -21.39 -5.02 1.37
CA LEU A 380 -20.35 -6.05 1.41
C LEU A 380 -20.94 -7.46 1.43
N GLY A 381 -22.18 -7.59 1.91
CA GLY A 381 -22.88 -8.85 2.06
C GLY A 381 -23.15 -9.54 0.70
N SER A 382 -23.03 -10.86 0.68
CA SER A 382 -23.40 -11.69 -0.47
C SER A 382 -24.90 -11.88 -0.49
N PRO A 383 -25.62 -11.56 -1.58
CA PRO A 383 -27.06 -11.73 -1.66
C PRO A 383 -27.46 -13.20 -1.77
N VAL A 384 -28.67 -13.49 -1.32
CA VAL A 384 -29.38 -14.74 -1.57
C VAL A 384 -30.67 -14.44 -2.32
N ILE A 385 -30.99 -15.24 -3.36
CA ILE A 385 -32.26 -15.16 -4.08
C ILE A 385 -33.12 -16.34 -3.67
N PHE A 386 -34.21 -16.06 -2.95
CA PHE A 386 -35.17 -17.06 -2.50
C PHE A 386 -36.60 -16.56 -2.75
N ASP A 387 -37.50 -17.41 -3.25
CA ASP A 387 -38.90 -17.08 -3.57
C ASP A 387 -39.10 -15.73 -4.27
N ASP A 388 -38.29 -15.47 -5.31
CA ASP A 388 -38.32 -14.23 -6.11
C ASP A 388 -38.00 -12.95 -5.34
N LYS A 389 -37.42 -13.10 -4.13
CA LYS A 389 -36.91 -12.02 -3.31
C LYS A 389 -35.41 -12.07 -3.20
N VAL A 390 -34.79 -10.91 -3.02
CA VAL A 390 -33.36 -10.76 -2.75
C VAL A 390 -33.18 -10.41 -1.28
N TYR A 391 -32.33 -11.16 -0.58
CA TYR A 391 -31.93 -10.92 0.78
C TYR A 391 -30.44 -10.57 0.78
N VAL A 392 -30.07 -9.44 1.35
CA VAL A 392 -28.68 -8.96 1.42
C VAL A 392 -28.52 -8.02 2.59
N GLY A 393 -27.35 -8.06 3.25
CA GLY A 393 -26.95 -7.10 4.29
C GLY A 393 -26.10 -5.99 3.72
N ALA A 394 -26.23 -4.81 4.30
CA ALA A 394 -25.38 -3.65 4.02
C ALA A 394 -24.78 -3.11 5.33
N SER A 395 -23.76 -2.25 5.25
CA SER A 395 -23.07 -1.70 6.44
C SER A 395 -23.88 -0.66 7.21
N ASP A 396 -25.12 -0.37 6.79
CA ASP A 396 -26.04 0.56 7.44
C ASP A 396 -27.08 -0.14 8.34
N GLY A 397 -26.99 -1.43 8.51
CA GLY A 397 -27.85 -2.25 9.39
C GLY A 397 -29.02 -2.90 8.69
#